data_b67b3ea9f4c73644de6900575f67a91f
#
_entry.id   b67b3ea9f4c73644de6900575f67a91f
#
_cell.length_a   1.000
_cell.length_b   1.000
_cell.length_c   1.000
_cell.angle_alpha   90.00
_cell.angle_beta   90.00
_cell.angle_gamma   90.00
#
_symmetry.space_group_name_H-M   'P 1'
#
loop_
_entity.id
_entity.type
_entity.pdbx_description
1 polymer ?
#
loop_
_entity_poly.entity_id
_entity_poly.type
_entity_poly.pdbx_seq_one_letter_code
_entity_poly.pdbx_strand_id
1 'polypeptide(L)' 'MQLTRQHVIDVLRKAGLPDMAEDALRALPDPVDSEQAAEWAIPYGINIDELINRMGGSP' A
#
# COMPACT_ATOMS: atom_id res chain seq x y z
N MET A 1 9.63 6.18 6.42
CA MET A 1 8.54 7.17 6.29
C MET A 1 7.22 6.51 6.62
N GLN A 2 6.41 7.18 7.38
CA GLN A 2 5.12 6.61 7.78
C GLN A 2 3.99 7.10 6.87
N LEU A 3 3.08 6.18 6.58
CA LEU A 3 1.90 6.45 5.76
C LEU A 3 0.66 6.11 6.55
N THR A 4 -0.46 6.70 6.19
CA THR A 4 -1.73 6.22 6.73
C THR A 4 -2.07 4.92 6.01
N ARG A 5 -2.69 3.99 6.76
CA ARG A 5 -3.15 2.74 6.14
C ARG A 5 -4.13 3.04 5.01
N GLN A 6 -4.97 4.05 5.19
CA GLN A 6 -5.94 4.44 4.17
C GLN A 6 -5.26 4.84 2.86
N HIS A 7 -4.11 5.52 2.96
CA HIS A 7 -3.37 5.89 1.75
C HIS A 7 -2.94 4.66 0.96
N VAL A 8 -2.43 3.65 1.65
CA VAL A 8 -2.04 2.40 1.01
C VAL A 8 -3.25 1.72 0.37
N ILE A 9 -4.36 1.70 1.08
CA ILE A 9 -5.59 1.09 0.58
C ILE A 9 -6.08 1.80 -0.67
N ASP A 10 -6.06 3.13 -0.68
CA ASP A 10 -6.50 3.90 -1.83
C ASP A 10 -5.63 3.63 -3.05
N VAL A 11 -4.32 3.56 -2.86
CA VAL A 11 -3.39 3.26 -3.94
C VAL A 11 -3.69 1.88 -4.53
N LEU A 12 -3.91 0.89 -3.66
CA LEU A 12 -4.21 -0.47 -4.12
C LEU A 12 -5.52 -0.53 -4.90
N ARG A 13 -6.53 0.18 -4.43
CA ARG A 13 -7.82 0.23 -5.13
C ARG A 13 -7.69 0.87 -6.50
N LYS A 14 -6.95 1.97 -6.58
CA LYS A 14 -6.72 2.66 -7.85
C LYS A 14 -5.93 1.79 -8.82
N ALA A 15 -5.08 0.94 -8.30
CA ALA A 15 -4.31 0.00 -9.11
C ALA A 15 -5.13 -1.20 -9.59
N GLY A 16 -6.39 -1.30 -9.18
CA GLY A 16 -7.23 -2.42 -9.55
C GLY A 16 -6.99 -3.66 -8.71
N LEU A 17 -6.60 -3.47 -7.45
CA LEU A 17 -6.26 -4.57 -6.55
C LEU A 17 -7.14 -4.51 -5.29
N PRO A 18 -8.47 -4.63 -5.45
CA PRO A 18 -9.37 -4.47 -4.30
C PRO A 18 -9.20 -5.58 -3.25
N ASP A 19 -8.90 -6.79 -3.66
CA ASP A 19 -8.69 -7.88 -2.72
C ASP A 19 -7.45 -7.63 -1.86
N MET A 20 -6.39 -7.17 -2.49
CA MET A 20 -5.16 -6.83 -1.77
C MET A 20 -5.39 -5.66 -0.83
N ALA A 21 -6.24 -4.71 -1.23
CA ALA A 21 -6.60 -3.58 -0.37
C ALA A 21 -7.29 -4.05 0.90
N GLU A 22 -8.17 -5.05 0.80
CA GLU A 22 -8.81 -5.62 1.98
C GLU A 22 -7.82 -6.35 2.87
N ASP A 23 -6.90 -7.07 2.27
CA ASP A 23 -5.85 -7.74 3.03
C ASP A 23 -5.00 -6.72 3.78
N ALA A 24 -4.70 -5.59 3.14
CA ALA A 24 -3.94 -4.52 3.78
C ALA A 24 -4.66 -3.97 5.00
N LEU A 25 -5.97 -3.86 4.91
CA LEU A 25 -6.77 -3.35 6.03
C LEU A 25 -6.63 -4.24 7.26
N ARG A 26 -6.47 -5.55 7.05
CA ARG A 26 -6.34 -6.50 8.15
C ARG A 26 -4.90 -6.69 8.61
N ALA A 27 -3.96 -6.61 7.69
CA ALA A 27 -2.58 -7.00 7.96
C ALA A 27 -1.70 -5.84 8.39
N LEU A 28 -2.01 -4.63 7.97
CA LEU A 28 -1.15 -3.48 8.22
C LEU A 28 -1.69 -2.63 9.36
N PRO A 29 -0.78 -2.10 10.20
CA PRO A 29 -1.20 -1.17 11.25
C PRO A 29 -1.48 0.22 10.67
N ASP A 30 -2.01 1.10 11.50
CA ASP A 30 -2.27 2.48 11.13
C ASP A 30 -1.70 3.39 12.22
N PRO A 31 -0.63 4.16 11.96
CA PRO A 31 0.05 4.31 10.67
C PRO A 31 0.94 3.12 10.33
N VAL A 32 1.32 3.03 9.07
CA VAL A 32 2.19 1.96 8.59
C VAL A 32 3.47 2.55 8.03
N ASP A 33 4.59 1.91 8.34
CA ASP A 33 5.87 2.33 7.77
C ASP A 33 5.95 1.88 6.31
N SER A 34 6.51 2.75 5.45
CA SER A 34 6.58 2.44 4.02
C SER A 34 7.37 1.17 3.74
N GLU A 35 8.41 0.91 4.53
CA GLU A 35 9.19 -0.31 4.37
C GLU A 35 8.39 -1.54 4.76
N GLN A 36 7.59 -1.42 5.82
CA GLN A 36 6.73 -2.52 6.24
C GLN A 36 5.69 -2.84 5.18
N ALA A 37 5.08 -1.82 4.61
CA ALA A 37 4.11 -2.02 3.55
C ALA A 37 4.75 -2.66 2.32
N ALA A 38 5.96 -2.22 1.97
CA ALA A 38 6.68 -2.79 0.83
C ALA A 38 6.99 -4.26 1.04
N GLU A 39 7.44 -4.62 2.25
CA GLU A 39 7.73 -6.02 2.56
C GLU A 39 6.47 -6.87 2.53
N TRP A 40 5.38 -6.34 3.05
CA TRP A 40 4.12 -7.06 3.05
C TRP A 40 3.65 -7.35 1.63
N ALA A 41 3.95 -6.47 0.69
CA ALA A 41 3.49 -6.60 -0.69
C ALA A 41 4.33 -7.57 -1.53
N ILE A 42 5.52 -7.94 -1.05
CA ILE A 42 6.42 -8.80 -1.83
C ILE A 42 5.77 -10.12 -2.24
N PRO A 43 5.11 -10.86 -1.33
CA PRO A 43 4.49 -12.13 -1.72
C PRO A 43 3.39 -11.98 -2.77
N TYR A 44 2.84 -10.79 -2.92
CA TYR A 44 1.82 -10.52 -3.93
C TYR A 44 2.45 -10.17 -5.30
N GLY A 45 3.76 -10.03 -5.35
CA GLY A 45 4.44 -9.62 -6.57
C GLY A 45 4.26 -8.14 -6.89
N ILE A 46 3.97 -7.33 -5.89
CA ILE A 46 3.67 -5.91 -6.05
C ILE A 46 4.75 -5.06 -5.40
N ASN A 47 5.17 -4.00 -6.08
CA ASN A 47 6.08 -3.02 -5.53
C ASN A 47 5.28 -1.81 -5.08
N ILE A 48 5.04 -1.72 -3.77
CA ILE A 48 4.23 -0.64 -3.19
C ILE A 48 4.86 0.73 -3.43
N ASP A 49 6.17 0.85 -3.29
CA ASP A 49 6.85 2.12 -3.50
C ASP A 49 6.61 2.65 -4.90
N GLU A 50 6.68 1.77 -5.88
CA GLU A 50 6.46 2.15 -7.26
C GLU A 50 5.02 2.58 -7.50
N LEU A 51 4.08 1.86 -6.90
CA LEU A 51 2.67 2.22 -7.01
C LEU A 51 2.40 3.60 -6.41
N ILE A 52 2.94 3.86 -5.24
CA ILE A 52 2.75 5.14 -4.57
C ILE A 52 3.32 6.27 -5.41
N ASN A 53 4.52 6.09 -5.95
CA ASN A 53 5.15 7.09 -6.80
C ASN A 53 4.34 7.37 -8.07
N ARG A 54 3.74 6.32 -8.61
CA ARG A 54 3.02 6.43 -9.88
C ARG A 54 1.64 7.02 -9.70
N MET A 55 1.00 6.74 -8.56
CA MET A 55 -0.43 6.98 -8.45
C MET A 55 -0.84 8.02 -7.44
N GLY A 56 0.05 8.70 -6.82
CA GLY A 56 -0.43 9.72 -5.95
C GLY A 56 0.39 9.97 -4.73
N GLY A 57 1.54 9.42 -4.70
CA GLY A 57 2.45 9.74 -3.63
C GLY A 57 2.97 11.14 -3.76
N SER A 58 2.83 11.72 -4.92
CA SER A 58 3.37 13.05 -5.18
C SER A 58 2.30 14.10 -5.10
N PRO A 59 2.57 15.18 -4.40
CA PRO A 59 1.66 16.32 -4.41
C PRO A 59 1.61 17.00 -5.77
#